data_d006f0b0fc17303d01ea189294f37b2d
#
_entry.id   d006f0b0fc17303d01ea189294f37b2d
#
_cell.length_a   1.000
_cell.length_b   1.000
_cell.length_c   1.000
_cell.angle_alpha   90.00
_cell.angle_beta   90.00
_cell.angle_gamma   90.00
#
_symmetry.space_group_name_H-M   'P 1'
#
loop_
_entity.id
_entity.type
_entity.pdbx_description
1 polymer ?
#
loop_
_entity_poly.entity_id
_entity_poly.type
_entity_poly.pdbx_seq_one_letter_code
_entity_poly.pdbx_strand_id
1 'polypeptide(L)'
;MNGAVKKVSICTTIYRGVEAYLPEWYRSVRAQTDQDYQLWIGLDGIEAGAVERMIGAQLEATWILSEPGDTPAQIRQRTMARIVEACDAVILVDSDDILQESRLAAARAALETSELAGCALRLVDQEGQELGLTLGLPPGTSAEDVLPQHNVFGLSNSAYRSDLLRRCLPVPAGVVLVDWFLATQAWLMGARLAFDPVARMDYRQRGANMARVRFPVGQEQVVGDTELVRQHFQHVLAVKSADFLPRRLARVKRVASNVESFTECIVQDPCQLRRYVEALNLLNPAPIWWSSVAHPALESMWQASTQINLEHC
;
A
#
# COMPACT_ATOMS: atom_id res chain seq x y z
N MET A 1 25.69 5.90 -8.39
CA MET A 1 25.29 4.59 -8.97
C MET A 1 24.94 3.69 -7.81
N ASN A 2 23.71 3.18 -7.76
CA ASN A 2 23.32 2.24 -6.71
C ASN A 2 24.07 0.92 -6.95
N GLY A 3 24.63 0.32 -5.89
CA GLY A 3 25.27 -0.99 -5.97
C GLY A 3 24.26 -2.07 -6.41
N ALA A 4 24.76 -3.20 -6.92
CA ALA A 4 23.91 -4.35 -7.28
C ALA A 4 23.10 -4.83 -6.07
N VAL A 5 21.84 -5.22 -6.31
CA VAL A 5 20.97 -5.81 -5.29
C VAL A 5 21.32 -7.30 -5.16
N LYS A 6 22.15 -7.64 -4.18
CA LYS A 6 22.64 -9.00 -3.97
C LYS A 6 21.77 -9.79 -2.99
N LYS A 7 21.55 -9.24 -1.79
CA LYS A 7 20.76 -9.89 -0.75
C LYS A 7 19.33 -9.34 -0.75
N VAL A 8 18.38 -10.14 -1.19
CA VAL A 8 16.96 -9.78 -1.21
C VAL A 8 16.23 -10.52 -0.10
N SER A 9 15.27 -9.84 0.52
CA SER A 9 14.35 -10.46 1.48
C SER A 9 12.91 -10.41 1.00
N ILE A 10 12.16 -11.48 1.30
CA ILE A 10 10.70 -11.45 1.34
C ILE A 10 10.31 -11.14 2.78
N CYS A 11 9.52 -10.09 2.97
CA CYS A 11 8.99 -9.68 4.27
C CYS A 11 7.49 -9.89 4.32
N THR A 12 7.01 -10.67 5.27
CA THR A 12 5.59 -10.85 5.53
C THR A 12 5.28 -10.71 7.02
N THR A 13 4.00 -10.50 7.33
CA THR A 13 3.49 -10.59 8.71
C THR A 13 2.39 -11.64 8.73
N ILE A 14 2.50 -12.60 9.66
CA ILE A 14 1.51 -13.65 9.88
C ILE A 14 0.78 -13.35 11.19
N TYR A 15 -0.55 -13.33 11.15
CA TYR A 15 -1.42 -13.01 12.26
C TYR A 15 -2.62 -13.96 12.28
N ARG A 16 -3.38 -13.97 13.38
CA ARG A 16 -4.59 -14.80 13.49
C ARG A 16 -5.65 -14.37 12.47
N GLY A 17 -6.22 -15.35 11.76
CA GLY A 17 -7.23 -15.14 10.72
C GLY A 17 -6.70 -15.27 9.29
N VAL A 18 -5.38 -15.55 9.09
CA VAL A 18 -4.81 -15.87 7.78
C VAL A 18 -4.46 -17.35 7.60
N GLU A 19 -4.72 -18.16 8.61
CA GLU A 19 -4.29 -19.56 8.71
C GLU A 19 -4.65 -20.39 7.47
N ALA A 20 -5.86 -20.20 6.95
CA ALA A 20 -6.36 -20.93 5.78
C ALA A 20 -5.57 -20.62 4.48
N TYR A 21 -4.91 -19.47 4.41
CA TYR A 21 -4.20 -18.99 3.22
C TYR A 21 -2.71 -19.34 3.24
N LEU A 22 -2.13 -19.64 4.41
CA LEU A 22 -0.70 -19.89 4.57
C LEU A 22 -0.14 -21.02 3.66
N PRO A 23 -0.84 -22.16 3.45
CA PRO A 23 -0.32 -23.19 2.54
C PRO A 23 -0.20 -22.72 1.09
N GLU A 24 -1.13 -21.89 0.61
CA GLU A 24 -1.10 -21.36 -0.75
C GLU A 24 -0.06 -20.25 -0.90
N TRP A 25 -0.02 -19.32 0.06
CA TRP A 25 1.02 -18.30 0.16
C TRP A 25 2.42 -18.94 0.11
N TYR A 26 2.69 -19.94 0.95
CA TYR A 26 4.01 -20.56 1.01
C TYR A 26 4.37 -21.33 -0.28
N ARG A 27 3.40 -22.00 -0.90
CA ARG A 27 3.62 -22.62 -2.22
C ARG A 27 4.05 -21.58 -3.26
N SER A 28 3.43 -20.40 -3.27
CA SER A 28 3.77 -19.30 -4.18
C SER A 28 5.16 -18.71 -3.91
N VAL A 29 5.56 -18.62 -2.64
CA VAL A 29 6.93 -18.23 -2.23
C VAL A 29 7.96 -19.26 -2.75
N ARG A 30 7.66 -20.55 -2.62
CA ARG A 30 8.55 -21.62 -3.08
C ARG A 30 8.62 -21.76 -4.60
N ALA A 31 7.60 -21.30 -5.31
CA ALA A 31 7.51 -21.37 -6.78
C ALA A 31 8.25 -20.21 -7.48
N GLN A 32 8.87 -19.30 -6.76
CA GLN A 32 9.57 -18.17 -7.39
C GLN A 32 10.70 -18.65 -8.31
N THR A 33 10.84 -18.03 -9.48
CA THR A 33 11.93 -18.33 -10.42
C THR A 33 13.29 -17.84 -9.92
N ASP A 34 13.30 -16.80 -9.09
CA ASP A 34 14.47 -16.33 -8.36
C ASP A 34 14.43 -16.92 -6.94
N GLN A 35 15.32 -17.86 -6.64
CA GLN A 35 15.41 -18.56 -5.36
C GLN A 35 16.44 -17.96 -4.40
N ASP A 36 17.15 -16.90 -4.80
CA ASP A 36 18.15 -16.23 -3.97
C ASP A 36 17.51 -15.14 -3.10
N TYR A 37 16.79 -15.57 -2.06
CA TYR A 37 16.13 -14.68 -1.11
C TYR A 37 16.23 -15.20 0.32
N GLN A 38 16.06 -14.31 1.29
CA GLN A 38 15.86 -14.63 2.71
C GLN A 38 14.39 -14.38 3.07
N LEU A 39 13.79 -15.30 3.80
CA LEU A 39 12.42 -15.16 4.28
C LEU A 39 12.42 -14.57 5.71
N TRP A 40 11.72 -13.45 5.88
CA TRP A 40 11.56 -12.76 7.16
C TRP A 40 10.08 -12.66 7.51
N ILE A 41 9.71 -13.15 8.68
CA ILE A 41 8.31 -13.29 9.09
C ILE A 41 8.11 -12.60 10.44
N GLY A 42 7.31 -11.54 10.46
CA GLY A 42 6.75 -10.96 11.67
C GLY A 42 5.57 -11.81 12.17
N LEU A 43 5.58 -12.21 13.44
CA LEU A 43 4.52 -12.98 14.04
C LEU A 43 3.68 -12.12 14.99
N ASP A 44 2.37 -12.06 14.72
CA ASP A 44 1.42 -11.33 15.56
C ASP A 44 0.40 -12.29 16.18
N GLY A 45 0.60 -12.58 17.47
CA GLY A 45 -0.29 -13.44 18.25
C GLY A 45 -0.35 -14.92 17.83
N ILE A 46 0.64 -15.39 17.06
CA ILE A 46 0.79 -16.77 16.60
C ILE A 46 2.24 -17.25 16.79
N GLU A 47 2.44 -18.54 17.04
CA GLU A 47 3.76 -19.13 17.21
C GLU A 47 4.32 -19.70 15.91
N ALA A 48 5.65 -19.62 15.70
CA ALA A 48 6.33 -20.16 14.53
C ALA A 48 6.00 -21.64 14.27
N GLY A 49 6.07 -22.48 15.30
CA GLY A 49 5.72 -23.89 15.18
C GLY A 49 4.25 -24.17 14.81
N ALA A 50 3.33 -23.24 15.13
CA ALA A 50 1.95 -23.33 14.65
C ALA A 50 1.87 -23.01 13.15
N VAL A 51 2.57 -22.00 12.69
CA VAL A 51 2.67 -21.64 11.26
C VAL A 51 3.24 -22.81 10.45
N GLU A 52 4.34 -23.41 10.91
CA GLU A 52 4.96 -24.56 10.24
C GLU A 52 4.03 -25.78 10.15
N ARG A 53 3.27 -26.06 11.22
CA ARG A 53 2.26 -27.13 11.18
C ARG A 53 1.14 -26.86 10.17
N MET A 54 0.67 -25.60 10.06
CA MET A 54 -0.37 -25.21 9.09
C MET A 54 0.11 -25.32 7.65
N ILE A 55 1.36 -24.96 7.42
CA ILE A 55 2.01 -25.03 6.10
C ILE A 55 2.38 -26.48 5.76
N GLY A 56 2.61 -27.34 6.75
CA GLY A 56 3.07 -28.73 6.58
C GLY A 56 4.56 -28.85 6.25
N ALA A 57 5.37 -27.82 6.56
CA ALA A 57 6.81 -27.80 6.31
C ALA A 57 7.55 -26.96 7.34
N GLN A 58 8.81 -27.28 7.60
CA GLN A 58 9.73 -26.39 8.31
C GLN A 58 10.14 -25.25 7.37
N LEU A 59 10.19 -24.03 7.92
CA LEU A 59 10.57 -22.85 7.16
C LEU A 59 11.98 -22.38 7.54
N GLU A 60 12.82 -22.25 6.55
CA GLU A 60 14.09 -21.52 6.69
C GLU A 60 13.78 -20.02 6.67
N ALA A 61 13.42 -19.47 7.82
CA ALA A 61 12.96 -18.10 7.98
C ALA A 61 13.56 -17.44 9.23
N THR A 62 13.73 -16.13 9.17
CA THR A 62 14.00 -15.32 10.36
C THR A 62 12.68 -14.86 10.95
N TRP A 63 12.41 -15.29 12.18
CA TRP A 63 11.19 -15.02 12.90
C TRP A 63 11.34 -13.80 13.80
N ILE A 64 10.44 -12.83 13.67
CA ILE A 64 10.38 -11.63 14.52
C ILE A 64 9.07 -11.68 15.30
N LEU A 65 9.17 -11.76 16.62
CA LEU A 65 8.00 -11.87 17.49
C LEU A 65 7.42 -10.48 17.78
N SER A 66 6.08 -10.42 17.89
CA SER A 66 5.41 -9.26 18.47
C SER A 66 5.70 -9.15 19.97
N GLU A 67 5.71 -7.94 20.47
CA GLU A 67 5.74 -7.63 21.90
C GLU A 67 4.30 -7.41 22.40
N PRO A 68 4.04 -7.60 23.71
CA PRO A 68 2.73 -7.32 24.26
C PRO A 68 2.27 -5.89 23.97
N GLY A 69 1.11 -5.76 23.33
CA GLY A 69 0.56 -4.45 22.96
C GLY A 69 0.98 -3.90 21.60
N ASP A 70 1.78 -4.63 20.84
CA ASP A 70 2.10 -4.24 19.47
C ASP A 70 0.84 -4.16 18.60
N THR A 71 0.79 -3.11 17.81
CA THR A 71 -0.15 -3.00 16.68
C THR A 71 0.41 -3.74 15.45
N PRO A 72 -0.43 -4.08 14.46
CA PRO A 72 0.05 -4.64 13.19
C PRO A 72 1.12 -3.78 12.50
N ALA A 73 1.06 -2.45 12.64
CA ALA A 73 2.08 -1.54 12.13
C ALA A 73 3.41 -1.67 12.85
N GLN A 74 3.40 -1.89 14.16
CA GLN A 74 4.62 -2.00 14.97
C GLN A 74 5.38 -3.30 14.69
N ILE A 75 4.69 -4.44 14.54
CA ILE A 75 5.37 -5.69 14.16
C ILE A 75 5.94 -5.62 12.73
N ARG A 76 5.22 -5.02 11.78
CA ARG A 76 5.74 -4.77 10.43
C ARG A 76 6.98 -3.89 10.47
N GLN A 77 6.93 -2.77 11.20
CA GLN A 77 8.07 -1.89 11.37
C GLN A 77 9.27 -2.61 11.99
N ARG A 78 9.07 -3.38 13.06
CA ARG A 78 10.16 -4.12 13.73
C ARG A 78 10.81 -5.11 12.77
N THR A 79 10.01 -5.82 11.98
CA THR A 79 10.51 -6.74 10.95
C THR A 79 11.32 -5.99 9.90
N MET A 80 10.78 -4.93 9.33
CA MET A 80 11.48 -4.11 8.33
C MET A 80 12.78 -3.49 8.88
N ALA A 81 12.77 -3.00 10.12
CA ALA A 81 13.94 -2.41 10.77
C ALA A 81 15.10 -3.43 10.94
N ARG A 82 14.78 -4.72 11.13
CA ARG A 82 15.80 -5.77 11.17
C ARG A 82 16.31 -6.13 9.79
N ILE A 83 15.43 -6.19 8.81
CA ILE A 83 15.78 -6.54 7.42
C ILE A 83 16.74 -5.52 6.82
N VAL A 84 16.49 -4.21 7.00
CA VAL A 84 17.32 -3.16 6.39
C VAL A 84 18.76 -3.14 6.89
N GLU A 85 19.07 -3.84 7.98
CA GLU A 85 20.43 -4.03 8.49
C GLU A 85 21.11 -5.30 7.92
N ALA A 86 20.34 -6.22 7.33
CA ALA A 86 20.82 -7.52 6.89
C ALA A 86 20.81 -7.72 5.37
N CYS A 87 19.89 -7.05 4.67
CA CYS A 87 19.61 -7.23 3.24
C CYS A 87 19.75 -5.93 2.46
N ASP A 88 19.97 -6.03 1.14
CA ASP A 88 20.06 -4.87 0.23
C ASP A 88 18.68 -4.39 -0.23
N ALA A 89 17.69 -5.28 -0.21
CA ALA A 89 16.31 -4.98 -0.64
C ALA A 89 15.28 -5.80 0.13
N VAL A 90 14.08 -5.20 0.24
CA VAL A 90 12.91 -5.78 0.92
C VAL A 90 11.76 -5.85 -0.07
N ILE A 91 11.21 -7.04 -0.29
CA ILE A 91 9.99 -7.27 -1.05
C ILE A 91 8.87 -7.52 -0.04
N LEU A 92 7.88 -6.65 -0.01
CA LEU A 92 6.74 -6.77 0.90
C LEU A 92 5.67 -7.67 0.29
N VAL A 93 5.11 -8.55 1.10
CA VAL A 93 4.06 -9.50 0.72
C VAL A 93 3.16 -9.76 1.91
N ASP A 94 1.85 -9.61 1.76
CA ASP A 94 0.91 -10.05 2.79
C ASP A 94 0.71 -11.57 2.73
N SER A 95 0.50 -12.20 3.89
CA SER A 95 0.48 -13.66 4.05
C SER A 95 -0.80 -14.34 3.57
N ASP A 96 -1.75 -13.59 3.07
CA ASP A 96 -2.99 -14.06 2.47
C ASP A 96 -3.03 -13.87 0.93
N ASP A 97 -1.97 -13.33 0.34
CA ASP A 97 -1.84 -13.09 -1.09
C ASP A 97 -0.94 -14.13 -1.77
N ILE A 98 -1.00 -14.20 -3.09
CA ILE A 98 -0.28 -15.21 -3.89
C ILE A 98 0.72 -14.50 -4.80
N LEU A 99 1.99 -14.90 -4.73
CA LEU A 99 3.03 -14.38 -5.62
C LEU A 99 2.97 -15.11 -6.96
N GLN A 100 3.01 -14.37 -8.05
CA GLN A 100 3.31 -14.95 -9.36
C GLN A 100 4.79 -15.37 -9.40
N GLU A 101 5.13 -16.43 -10.10
CA GLU A 101 6.47 -17.06 -10.11
C GLU A 101 7.61 -16.08 -10.42
N SER A 102 7.34 -15.03 -11.16
CA SER A 102 8.31 -14.00 -11.57
C SER A 102 8.35 -12.78 -10.65
N ARG A 103 7.62 -12.76 -9.51
CA ARG A 103 7.52 -11.57 -8.65
C ARG A 103 8.86 -11.11 -8.10
N LEU A 104 9.69 -12.04 -7.61
CA LEU A 104 11.01 -11.71 -7.06
C LEU A 104 11.97 -11.23 -8.14
N ALA A 105 12.07 -11.98 -9.25
CA ALA A 105 12.95 -11.63 -10.35
C ALA A 105 12.62 -10.24 -10.93
N ALA A 106 11.33 -9.92 -11.10
CA ALA A 106 10.89 -8.63 -11.59
C ALA A 106 11.21 -7.49 -10.60
N ALA A 107 10.99 -7.71 -9.30
CA ALA A 107 11.30 -6.72 -8.27
C ALA A 107 12.81 -6.45 -8.18
N ARG A 108 13.65 -7.50 -8.18
CA ARG A 108 15.12 -7.37 -8.18
C ARG A 108 15.59 -6.56 -9.39
N ALA A 109 15.13 -6.88 -10.58
CA ALA A 109 15.49 -6.17 -11.80
C ALA A 109 15.08 -4.68 -11.74
N ALA A 110 13.86 -4.38 -11.28
CA ALA A 110 13.38 -3.01 -11.15
C ALA A 110 14.23 -2.20 -10.15
N LEU A 111 14.66 -2.81 -9.04
CA LEU A 111 15.47 -2.16 -8.01
C LEU A 111 16.94 -1.93 -8.42
N GLU A 112 17.39 -2.42 -9.55
CA GLU A 112 18.70 -2.05 -10.11
C GLU A 112 18.75 -0.57 -10.54
N THR A 113 17.63 -0.04 -11.02
CA THR A 113 17.53 1.33 -11.53
C THR A 113 16.63 2.25 -10.70
N SER A 114 15.78 1.69 -9.84
CA SER A 114 14.89 2.42 -8.93
C SER A 114 15.23 2.15 -7.46
N GLU A 115 14.55 2.86 -6.56
CA GLU A 115 14.70 2.69 -5.11
C GLU A 115 13.42 2.15 -4.48
N LEU A 116 12.28 2.40 -5.13
CA LEU A 116 10.97 1.83 -4.82
C LEU A 116 10.39 1.27 -6.11
N ALA A 117 10.00 0.01 -6.10
CA ALA A 117 9.35 -0.67 -7.22
C ALA A 117 7.99 -1.22 -6.79
N GLY A 118 7.01 -1.11 -7.67
CA GLY A 118 5.69 -1.72 -7.52
C GLY A 118 5.33 -2.56 -8.72
N CYS A 119 4.26 -3.34 -8.61
CA CYS A 119 3.68 -4.06 -9.74
C CYS A 119 2.15 -4.04 -9.68
N ALA A 120 1.51 -4.31 -10.80
CA ALA A 120 0.07 -4.50 -10.82
C ALA A 120 -0.34 -5.75 -10.02
N LEU A 121 -1.59 -5.75 -9.56
CA LEU A 121 -2.20 -6.81 -8.76
C LEU A 121 -3.45 -7.31 -9.48
N ARG A 122 -3.56 -8.61 -9.67
CA ARG A 122 -4.80 -9.26 -10.10
C ARG A 122 -5.67 -9.50 -8.87
N LEU A 123 -6.94 -9.08 -8.91
CA LEU A 123 -7.84 -9.30 -7.79
C LEU A 123 -8.43 -10.70 -7.83
N VAL A 124 -8.39 -11.39 -6.69
CA VAL A 124 -9.01 -12.71 -6.49
C VAL A 124 -9.95 -12.67 -5.27
N ASP A 125 -10.95 -13.53 -5.26
CA ASP A 125 -11.82 -13.71 -4.08
C ASP A 125 -11.10 -14.49 -2.96
N GLN A 126 -11.83 -14.80 -1.87
CA GLN A 126 -11.24 -15.54 -0.75
C GLN A 126 -10.88 -16.99 -1.12
N GLU A 127 -11.49 -17.57 -2.12
CA GLU A 127 -11.23 -18.91 -2.67
C GLU A 127 -10.11 -18.91 -3.72
N GLY A 128 -9.56 -17.72 -4.09
CA GLY A 128 -8.51 -17.56 -5.10
C GLY A 128 -9.01 -17.49 -6.53
N GLN A 129 -10.34 -17.32 -6.76
CA GLN A 129 -10.89 -17.18 -8.10
C GLN A 129 -10.73 -15.74 -8.60
N GLU A 130 -10.39 -15.58 -9.88
CA GLU A 130 -10.17 -14.26 -10.48
C GLU A 130 -11.48 -13.45 -10.53
N LEU A 131 -11.40 -12.18 -10.09
CA LEU A 131 -12.52 -11.24 -10.14
C LEU A 131 -12.56 -10.42 -11.45
N GLY A 132 -11.67 -10.69 -12.39
CA GLY A 132 -11.58 -9.98 -13.67
C GLY A 132 -11.11 -8.53 -13.56
N LEU A 133 -10.53 -8.15 -12.44
CA LEU A 133 -10.03 -6.80 -12.16
C LEU A 133 -8.53 -6.81 -11.88
N THR A 134 -7.83 -5.79 -12.40
CA THR A 134 -6.42 -5.56 -12.13
C THR A 134 -6.25 -4.18 -11.51
N LEU A 135 -5.58 -4.11 -10.39
CA LEU A 135 -5.20 -2.89 -9.68
C LEU A 135 -3.82 -2.46 -10.15
N GLY A 136 -3.71 -1.24 -10.66
CA GLY A 136 -2.46 -0.75 -11.22
C GLY A 136 -2.54 0.70 -11.65
N LEU A 137 -1.52 1.19 -12.34
CA LEU A 137 -1.53 2.55 -12.85
C LEU A 137 -2.53 2.70 -14.00
N PRO A 138 -3.30 3.81 -14.03
CA PRO A 138 -4.10 4.15 -15.20
C PRO A 138 -3.21 4.30 -16.45
N PRO A 139 -3.72 3.95 -17.63
CA PRO A 139 -2.99 4.11 -18.88
C PRO A 139 -2.45 5.54 -19.06
N GLY A 140 -1.18 5.65 -19.45
CA GLY A 140 -0.53 6.93 -19.69
C GLY A 140 -0.14 7.75 -18.46
N THR A 141 -0.28 7.17 -17.25
CA THR A 141 0.16 7.82 -16.01
C THR A 141 1.42 7.16 -15.45
N SER A 142 2.20 7.91 -14.69
CA SER A 142 3.31 7.40 -13.91
C SER A 142 2.95 7.23 -12.43
N ALA A 143 3.71 6.43 -11.70
CA ALA A 143 3.54 6.31 -10.25
C ALA A 143 3.75 7.66 -9.53
N GLU A 144 4.60 8.54 -10.06
CA GLU A 144 4.82 9.89 -9.53
C GLU A 144 3.59 10.80 -9.69
N ASP A 145 2.78 10.58 -10.74
CA ASP A 145 1.57 11.35 -10.97
C ASP A 145 0.44 10.94 -10.02
N VAL A 146 0.36 9.66 -9.69
CA VAL A 146 -0.74 9.07 -8.93
C VAL A 146 -0.50 9.10 -7.43
N LEU A 147 0.71 8.76 -6.98
CA LEU A 147 1.05 8.52 -5.58
C LEU A 147 0.65 9.63 -4.59
N PRO A 148 0.74 10.93 -4.90
CA PRO A 148 0.33 11.95 -3.95
C PRO A 148 -1.15 11.90 -3.58
N GLN A 149 -1.99 11.36 -4.45
CA GLN A 149 -3.44 11.35 -4.26
C GLN A 149 -4.01 9.96 -3.96
N HIS A 150 -3.42 8.92 -4.55
CA HIS A 150 -3.86 7.53 -4.42
C HIS A 150 -2.66 6.63 -4.19
N ASN A 151 -2.87 5.52 -3.47
CA ASN A 151 -1.82 4.53 -3.29
C ASN A 151 -1.77 3.57 -4.50
N VAL A 152 -0.56 3.25 -4.94
CA VAL A 152 -0.26 2.19 -5.93
C VAL A 152 0.82 1.23 -5.44
N PHE A 153 1.39 1.49 -4.25
CA PHE A 153 2.44 0.70 -3.61
C PHE A 153 1.90 0.10 -2.31
N GLY A 154 1.13 -0.96 -2.41
CA GLY A 154 0.62 -1.71 -1.27
C GLY A 154 1.67 -2.62 -0.64
N LEU A 155 1.34 -3.19 0.53
CA LEU A 155 2.23 -4.17 1.19
C LEU A 155 2.47 -5.42 0.36
N SER A 156 1.54 -5.81 -0.52
CA SER A 156 1.73 -7.01 -1.34
C SER A 156 2.44 -6.76 -2.66
N ASN A 157 2.55 -5.53 -3.13
CA ASN A 157 3.11 -5.28 -4.45
C ASN A 157 4.31 -4.36 -4.48
N SER A 158 4.81 -3.90 -3.33
CA SER A 158 5.96 -3.01 -3.27
C SER A 158 7.26 -3.72 -2.90
N ALA A 159 8.36 -3.14 -3.35
CA ALA A 159 9.72 -3.54 -3.01
C ALA A 159 10.60 -2.30 -2.85
N TYR A 160 11.44 -2.29 -1.84
CA TYR A 160 12.27 -1.16 -1.47
C TYR A 160 13.74 -1.55 -1.43
N ARG A 161 14.63 -0.65 -1.85
CA ARG A 161 16.03 -0.73 -1.42
C ARG A 161 16.11 -0.45 0.07
N SER A 162 16.97 -1.19 0.76
CA SER A 162 17.05 -1.10 2.23
C SER A 162 17.54 0.27 2.72
N ASP A 163 18.42 0.93 1.98
CA ASP A 163 18.88 2.28 2.31
C ASP A 163 17.75 3.33 2.23
N LEU A 164 16.86 3.21 1.25
CA LEU A 164 15.66 4.04 1.18
C LEU A 164 14.69 3.70 2.32
N LEU A 165 14.37 2.41 2.51
CA LEU A 165 13.41 1.99 3.54
C LEU A 165 13.87 2.40 4.94
N ARG A 166 15.18 2.29 5.24
CA ARG A 166 15.76 2.77 6.51
C ARG A 166 15.47 4.24 6.76
N ARG A 167 15.49 5.08 5.73
CA ARG A 167 15.15 6.52 5.83
C ARG A 167 13.66 6.78 6.00
N CYS A 168 12.79 5.85 5.56
CA CYS A 168 11.34 5.95 5.76
C CYS A 168 10.91 5.49 7.16
N LEU A 169 11.76 4.78 7.89
CA LEU A 169 11.51 4.32 9.26
C LEU A 169 11.99 5.36 10.29
N PRO A 170 11.41 5.39 11.50
CA PRO A 170 10.28 4.59 11.96
C PRO A 170 8.92 5.06 11.42
N VAL A 171 7.98 4.12 11.33
CA VAL A 171 6.57 4.44 11.07
C VAL A 171 5.96 4.99 12.37
N PRO A 172 5.36 6.18 12.40
CA PRO A 172 4.75 6.72 13.60
C PRO A 172 3.63 5.84 14.17
N ALA A 173 3.51 5.81 15.50
CA ALA A 173 2.39 5.14 16.15
C ALA A 173 1.06 5.71 15.64
N GLY A 174 0.09 4.84 15.38
CA GLY A 174 -1.23 5.22 14.86
C GLY A 174 -1.33 5.31 13.33
N VAL A 175 -0.23 5.17 12.58
CA VAL A 175 -0.31 5.02 11.12
C VAL A 175 -1.00 3.71 10.78
N VAL A 176 -2.13 3.81 10.09
CA VAL A 176 -2.93 2.66 9.65
C VAL A 176 -2.51 2.24 8.24
N LEU A 177 -2.36 3.18 7.32
CA LEU A 177 -1.95 2.96 5.93
C LEU A 177 -0.42 2.96 5.82
N VAL A 178 0.22 1.92 6.37
CA VAL A 178 1.69 1.81 6.49
C VAL A 178 2.36 1.84 5.12
N ASP A 179 1.80 1.13 4.16
CA ASP A 179 2.26 1.04 2.78
C ASP A 179 2.28 2.41 2.08
N TRP A 180 1.14 3.12 2.14
CA TRP A 180 1.04 4.45 1.53
C TRP A 180 1.91 5.48 2.26
N PHE A 181 2.00 5.37 3.59
CA PHE A 181 2.91 6.22 4.38
C PHE A 181 4.36 6.06 3.91
N LEU A 182 4.87 4.82 3.85
CA LEU A 182 6.23 4.53 3.41
C LEU A 182 6.50 5.00 1.97
N ALA A 183 5.57 4.73 1.05
CA ALA A 183 5.69 5.14 -0.34
C ALA A 183 5.68 6.67 -0.49
N THR A 184 4.82 7.37 0.28
CA THR A 184 4.76 8.84 0.28
C THR A 184 6.04 9.45 0.87
N GLN A 185 6.58 8.89 1.97
CA GLN A 185 7.87 9.32 2.53
C GLN A 185 9.00 9.14 1.52
N ALA A 186 9.09 7.97 0.90
CA ALA A 186 10.08 7.68 -0.14
C ALA A 186 10.00 8.70 -1.29
N TRP A 187 8.78 8.96 -1.77
CA TRP A 187 8.55 9.94 -2.83
C TRP A 187 8.92 11.35 -2.40
N LEU A 188 8.54 11.80 -1.20
CA LEU A 188 8.91 13.12 -0.67
C LEU A 188 10.43 13.33 -0.62
N MET A 189 11.19 12.28 -0.31
CA MET A 189 12.67 12.30 -0.28
C MET A 189 13.33 12.20 -1.67
N GLY A 190 12.55 12.20 -2.75
CA GLY A 190 13.11 12.19 -4.10
C GLY A 190 13.43 10.81 -4.66
N ALA A 191 12.97 9.72 -4.05
CA ALA A 191 13.22 8.37 -4.53
C ALA A 191 12.80 8.18 -5.99
N ARG A 192 13.57 7.38 -6.74
CA ARG A 192 13.23 6.93 -8.09
C ARG A 192 12.24 5.77 -7.98
N LEU A 193 11.08 5.96 -8.61
CA LEU A 193 9.99 5.00 -8.60
C LEU A 193 9.98 4.19 -9.89
N ALA A 194 9.67 2.90 -9.81
CA ALA A 194 9.35 2.04 -10.93
C ALA A 194 8.02 1.33 -10.68
N PHE A 195 7.25 1.10 -11.74
CA PHE A 195 6.02 0.33 -11.64
C PHE A 195 5.90 -0.62 -12.84
N ASP A 196 5.82 -1.92 -12.57
CA ASP A 196 5.58 -2.95 -13.57
C ASP A 196 4.08 -3.07 -13.82
N PRO A 197 3.59 -2.82 -15.05
CA PRO A 197 2.16 -2.95 -15.36
C PRO A 197 1.68 -4.41 -15.41
N VAL A 198 2.60 -5.37 -15.37
CA VAL A 198 2.26 -6.80 -15.33
C VAL A 198 1.83 -7.17 -13.92
N ALA A 199 0.70 -7.87 -13.80
CA ALA A 199 0.25 -8.40 -12.52
C ALA A 199 1.23 -9.49 -12.04
N ARG A 200 1.94 -9.19 -10.93
CA ARG A 200 2.90 -10.12 -10.32
C ARG A 200 2.42 -10.69 -9.00
N MET A 201 1.22 -10.33 -8.60
CA MET A 201 0.57 -10.79 -7.37
C MET A 201 -0.90 -11.03 -7.63
N ASP A 202 -1.48 -12.03 -6.99
CA ASP A 202 -2.91 -12.16 -6.82
C ASP A 202 -3.27 -11.61 -5.44
N TYR A 203 -4.03 -10.52 -5.45
CA TYR A 203 -4.42 -9.79 -4.25
C TYR A 203 -5.81 -10.25 -3.80
N ARG A 204 -5.85 -10.89 -2.64
CA ARG A 204 -7.07 -11.51 -2.13
C ARG A 204 -8.01 -10.51 -1.50
N GLN A 205 -9.25 -10.50 -1.99
CA GLN A 205 -10.33 -9.68 -1.44
C GLN A 205 -11.13 -10.48 -0.42
N ARG A 206 -10.95 -10.15 0.86
CA ARG A 206 -11.68 -10.73 1.99
C ARG A 206 -12.63 -9.70 2.59
N GLY A 207 -13.63 -10.16 3.34
CA GLY A 207 -14.53 -9.29 4.09
C GLY A 207 -13.82 -8.35 5.09
N ALA A 208 -12.67 -8.77 5.61
CA ALA A 208 -11.86 -8.06 6.59
C ALA A 208 -10.78 -7.13 5.98
N ASN A 209 -10.62 -7.08 4.65
CA ASN A 209 -9.63 -6.18 4.05
C ASN A 209 -9.99 -4.72 4.34
N MET A 210 -8.99 -3.97 4.78
CA MET A 210 -9.11 -2.53 5.02
C MET A 210 -9.34 -1.77 3.71
N ALA A 211 -8.55 -2.09 2.67
CA ALA A 211 -8.70 -1.54 1.33
C ALA A 211 -9.58 -2.46 0.48
N ARG A 212 -10.84 -2.10 0.34
CA ARG A 212 -11.79 -2.84 -0.49
C ARG A 212 -11.93 -2.18 -1.84
N VAL A 213 -11.57 -2.90 -2.90
CA VAL A 213 -11.85 -2.48 -4.26
C VAL A 213 -13.21 -3.06 -4.64
N ARG A 214 -14.28 -2.30 -4.42
CA ARG A 214 -15.66 -2.71 -4.71
C ARG A 214 -16.32 -1.71 -5.64
N PHE A 215 -16.93 -2.22 -6.68
CA PHE A 215 -17.81 -1.46 -7.55
C PHE A 215 -19.19 -2.14 -7.60
N PRO A 216 -20.28 -1.39 -7.56
CA PRO A 216 -20.34 0.07 -7.40
C PRO A 216 -19.88 0.52 -6.00
N VAL A 217 -19.29 1.72 -5.92
CA VAL A 217 -18.89 2.36 -4.66
C VAL A 217 -20.13 2.79 -3.89
N GLY A 218 -20.17 2.51 -2.58
CA GLY A 218 -21.24 2.94 -1.68
C GLY A 218 -20.88 4.19 -0.86
N GLN A 219 -21.88 4.87 -0.31
CA GLN A 219 -21.69 6.05 0.55
C GLN A 219 -20.85 5.74 1.79
N GLU A 220 -21.13 4.63 2.48
CA GLU A 220 -20.36 4.19 3.65
C GLU A 220 -18.89 3.94 3.32
N GLN A 221 -18.60 3.42 2.13
CA GLN A 221 -17.22 3.24 1.66
C GLN A 221 -16.55 4.60 1.49
N VAL A 222 -17.17 5.57 0.82
CA VAL A 222 -16.59 6.91 0.64
C VAL A 222 -16.30 7.57 1.99
N VAL A 223 -17.23 7.48 2.95
CA VAL A 223 -17.05 8.04 4.30
C VAL A 223 -15.85 7.38 5.00
N GLY A 224 -15.81 6.05 5.04
CA GLY A 224 -14.74 5.31 5.70
C GLY A 224 -13.38 5.52 5.04
N ASP A 225 -13.33 5.47 3.70
CA ASP A 225 -12.11 5.72 2.93
C ASP A 225 -11.60 7.15 3.17
N THR A 226 -12.51 8.15 3.23
CA THR A 226 -12.14 9.55 3.49
C THR A 226 -11.46 9.72 4.83
N GLU A 227 -11.98 9.10 5.89
CA GLU A 227 -11.37 9.19 7.22
C GLU A 227 -9.95 8.60 7.23
N LEU A 228 -9.73 7.45 6.60
CA LEU A 228 -8.40 6.84 6.49
C LEU A 228 -7.43 7.71 5.68
N VAL A 229 -7.89 8.29 4.58
CA VAL A 229 -7.08 9.20 3.74
C VAL A 229 -6.71 10.48 4.49
N ARG A 230 -7.63 11.06 5.26
CA ARG A 230 -7.35 12.23 6.11
C ARG A 230 -6.28 11.91 7.16
N GLN A 231 -6.43 10.79 7.87
CA GLN A 231 -5.44 10.33 8.86
C GLN A 231 -4.07 10.09 8.20
N HIS A 232 -4.03 9.51 7.00
CA HIS A 232 -2.80 9.36 6.24
C HIS A 232 -2.08 10.70 6.04
N PHE A 233 -2.78 11.71 5.52
CA PHE A 233 -2.16 13.02 5.29
C PHE A 233 -1.77 13.72 6.58
N GLN A 234 -2.52 13.59 7.67
CA GLN A 234 -2.14 14.11 8.98
C GLN A 234 -0.80 13.52 9.45
N HIS A 235 -0.64 12.20 9.35
CA HIS A 235 0.62 11.53 9.72
C HIS A 235 1.78 11.94 8.81
N VAL A 236 1.56 11.97 7.49
CA VAL A 236 2.60 12.37 6.53
C VAL A 236 3.08 13.80 6.78
N LEU A 237 2.17 14.74 7.01
CA LEU A 237 2.49 16.16 7.23
C LEU A 237 3.05 16.45 8.63
N ALA A 238 2.84 15.56 9.59
CA ALA A 238 3.44 15.65 10.92
C ALA A 238 4.96 15.37 10.90
N VAL A 239 5.44 14.58 9.93
CA VAL A 239 6.87 14.31 9.79
C VAL A 239 7.61 15.56 9.33
N LYS A 240 8.64 15.95 10.07
CA LYS A 240 9.56 17.05 9.70
C LYS A 240 10.87 16.46 9.24
N SER A 241 11.20 16.64 7.98
CA SER A 241 12.47 16.20 7.41
C SER A 241 13.06 17.25 6.48
N ALA A 242 14.36 17.50 6.62
CA ALA A 242 15.11 18.36 5.70
C ALA A 242 15.32 17.71 4.32
N ASP A 243 15.14 16.40 4.24
CA ASP A 243 15.30 15.63 3.00
C ASP A 243 14.09 15.75 2.06
N PHE A 244 12.97 16.32 2.51
CA PHE A 244 11.78 16.45 1.69
C PHE A 244 11.96 17.51 0.61
N LEU A 245 11.68 17.12 -0.64
CA LEU A 245 11.70 18.05 -1.76
C LEU A 245 10.54 19.06 -1.63
N PRO A 246 10.84 20.38 -1.59
CA PRO A 246 9.82 21.40 -1.32
C PRO A 246 8.62 21.36 -2.29
N ARG A 247 8.88 21.09 -3.59
CA ARG A 247 7.81 20.98 -4.60
C ARG A 247 6.89 19.77 -4.35
N ARG A 248 7.46 18.63 -3.95
CA ARG A 248 6.68 17.42 -3.63
C ARG A 248 5.87 17.62 -2.35
N LEU A 249 6.47 18.24 -1.33
CA LEU A 249 5.75 18.58 -0.09
C LEU A 249 4.60 19.56 -0.34
N ALA A 250 4.80 20.57 -1.17
CA ALA A 250 3.72 21.50 -1.56
C ALA A 250 2.57 20.78 -2.29
N ARG A 251 2.88 19.77 -3.11
CA ARG A 251 1.87 18.95 -3.78
C ARG A 251 1.08 18.11 -2.77
N VAL A 252 1.72 17.46 -1.80
CA VAL A 252 1.03 16.72 -0.72
C VAL A 252 0.12 17.63 0.08
N LYS A 253 0.59 18.83 0.47
CA LYS A 253 -0.22 19.81 1.20
C LYS A 253 -1.48 20.21 0.42
N ARG A 254 -1.36 20.42 -0.88
CA ARG A 254 -2.50 20.76 -1.75
C ARG A 254 -3.50 19.61 -1.82
N VAL A 255 -3.03 18.36 -1.98
CA VAL A 255 -3.92 17.19 -2.00
C VAL A 255 -4.62 17.03 -0.64
N ALA A 256 -3.90 17.17 0.46
CA ALA A 256 -4.48 17.13 1.81
C ALA A 256 -5.58 18.21 1.99
N SER A 257 -5.30 19.46 1.58
CA SER A 257 -6.29 20.53 1.61
C SER A 257 -7.53 20.23 0.75
N ASN A 258 -7.32 19.62 -0.43
CA ASN A 258 -8.43 19.22 -1.31
C ASN A 258 -9.31 18.13 -0.66
N VAL A 259 -8.70 17.18 0.05
CA VAL A 259 -9.44 16.15 0.81
C VAL A 259 -10.23 16.75 1.96
N GLU A 260 -9.71 17.77 2.65
CA GLU A 260 -10.47 18.49 3.69
C GLU A 260 -11.67 19.22 3.07
N SER A 261 -11.49 19.97 1.98
CA SER A 261 -12.60 20.63 1.27
C SER A 261 -13.65 19.62 0.78
N PHE A 262 -13.20 18.48 0.24
CA PHE A 262 -14.09 17.37 -0.13
C PHE A 262 -14.88 16.85 1.07
N THR A 263 -14.23 16.70 2.21
CA THR A 263 -14.88 16.24 3.44
C THR A 263 -15.99 17.21 3.88
N GLU A 264 -15.68 18.49 3.92
CA GLU A 264 -16.62 19.54 4.35
C GLU A 264 -17.80 19.70 3.38
N CYS A 265 -17.55 19.71 2.07
CA CYS A 265 -18.58 20.01 1.08
C CYS A 265 -19.37 18.78 0.63
N ILE A 266 -18.77 17.59 0.63
CA ILE A 266 -19.38 16.37 0.10
C ILE A 266 -19.73 15.39 1.21
N VAL A 267 -18.75 15.01 2.06
CA VAL A 267 -18.96 13.91 3.01
C VAL A 267 -19.91 14.31 4.15
N GLN A 268 -19.88 15.57 4.59
CA GLN A 268 -20.73 16.08 5.66
C GLN A 268 -22.17 16.38 5.22
N ASP A 269 -22.46 16.45 3.91
CA ASP A 269 -23.79 16.65 3.36
C ASP A 269 -24.32 15.36 2.69
N PRO A 270 -25.31 14.67 3.28
CA PRO A 270 -25.82 13.41 2.74
C PRO A 270 -26.37 13.53 1.30
N CYS A 271 -26.87 14.70 0.90
CA CYS A 271 -27.36 14.94 -0.44
C CYS A 271 -26.22 15.05 -1.46
N GLN A 272 -25.16 15.80 -1.12
CA GLN A 272 -23.97 15.92 -1.95
C GLN A 272 -23.21 14.61 -2.02
N LEU A 273 -23.09 13.89 -0.91
CA LEU A 273 -22.45 12.55 -0.88
C LEU A 273 -23.15 11.58 -1.84
N ARG A 274 -24.48 11.55 -1.84
CA ARG A 274 -25.25 10.70 -2.78
C ARG A 274 -24.94 11.08 -4.23
N ARG A 275 -24.99 12.37 -4.56
CA ARG A 275 -24.68 12.87 -5.91
C ARG A 275 -23.25 12.52 -6.34
N TYR A 276 -22.31 12.66 -5.43
CA TYR A 276 -20.92 12.31 -5.68
C TYR A 276 -20.76 10.82 -5.99
N VAL A 277 -21.36 9.94 -5.17
CA VAL A 277 -21.32 8.49 -5.36
C VAL A 277 -21.96 8.08 -6.70
N GLU A 278 -23.08 8.68 -7.06
CA GLU A 278 -23.72 8.45 -8.36
C GLU A 278 -22.81 8.87 -9.53
N ALA A 279 -22.20 10.06 -9.45
CA ALA A 279 -21.27 10.57 -10.46
C ALA A 279 -20.01 9.70 -10.55
N LEU A 280 -19.44 9.27 -9.41
CA LEU A 280 -18.27 8.41 -9.35
C LEU A 280 -18.51 7.04 -10.00
N ASN A 281 -19.67 6.44 -9.73
CA ASN A 281 -20.04 5.16 -10.33
C ASN A 281 -20.28 5.26 -11.84
N LEU A 282 -20.78 6.40 -12.33
CA LEU A 282 -20.92 6.68 -13.76
C LEU A 282 -19.58 6.86 -14.46
N LEU A 283 -18.58 7.43 -13.76
CA LEU A 283 -17.21 7.55 -14.30
C LEU A 283 -16.53 6.20 -14.47
N ASN A 284 -16.93 5.19 -13.68
CA ASN A 284 -16.30 3.87 -13.65
C ASN A 284 -14.76 3.97 -13.60
N PRO A 285 -14.18 4.60 -12.55
CA PRO A 285 -12.76 4.89 -12.50
C PRO A 285 -11.93 3.62 -12.50
N ALA A 286 -10.68 3.73 -12.97
CA ALA A 286 -9.72 2.62 -12.86
C ALA A 286 -9.59 2.19 -11.39
N PRO A 287 -9.52 0.87 -11.11
CA PRO A 287 -9.36 0.37 -9.76
C PRO A 287 -7.98 0.75 -9.20
N ILE A 288 -7.97 1.71 -8.31
CA ILE A 288 -6.80 2.15 -7.54
C ILE A 288 -7.25 2.32 -6.08
N TRP A 289 -6.38 2.02 -5.13
CA TRP A 289 -6.70 2.23 -3.72
C TRP A 289 -7.01 3.70 -3.44
N TRP A 290 -8.10 3.93 -2.73
CA TRP A 290 -8.58 5.24 -2.28
C TRP A 290 -9.10 6.15 -3.41
N SER A 291 -9.33 5.61 -4.62
CA SER A 291 -9.90 6.38 -5.75
C SER A 291 -11.34 6.85 -5.52
N SER A 292 -12.01 6.35 -4.48
CA SER A 292 -13.31 6.81 -4.01
C SER A 292 -13.26 8.20 -3.36
N VAL A 293 -12.08 8.67 -2.92
CA VAL A 293 -11.92 9.92 -2.16
C VAL A 293 -11.45 11.05 -3.06
N ALA A 294 -12.18 12.15 -3.07
CA ALA A 294 -11.83 13.38 -3.78
C ALA A 294 -11.32 13.14 -5.22
N HIS A 295 -12.07 12.34 -6.01
CA HIS A 295 -11.67 11.94 -7.35
C HIS A 295 -11.49 13.15 -8.26
N PRO A 296 -10.31 13.35 -8.93
CA PRO A 296 -9.99 14.58 -9.64
C PRO A 296 -11.01 14.99 -10.71
N ALA A 297 -11.59 14.01 -11.42
CA ALA A 297 -12.58 14.29 -12.45
C ALA A 297 -13.90 14.90 -11.91
N LEU A 298 -14.11 14.84 -10.60
CA LEU A 298 -15.31 15.39 -9.93
C LEU A 298 -14.99 16.60 -9.04
N GLU A 299 -13.79 17.13 -9.13
CA GLU A 299 -13.28 18.22 -8.29
C GLU A 299 -14.18 19.47 -8.30
N SER A 300 -14.84 19.75 -9.42
CA SER A 300 -15.81 20.84 -9.53
C SER A 300 -17.02 20.75 -8.58
N MET A 301 -17.31 19.56 -8.04
CA MET A 301 -18.44 19.37 -7.12
C MET A 301 -18.21 20.03 -5.74
N TRP A 302 -16.96 20.26 -5.35
CA TRP A 302 -16.62 20.87 -4.04
C TRP A 302 -15.79 22.15 -4.16
N GLN A 303 -15.09 22.42 -5.26
CA GLN A 303 -14.35 23.68 -5.42
C GLN A 303 -15.25 24.90 -5.66
N ALA A 304 -16.39 24.74 -6.35
CA ALA A 304 -17.32 25.85 -6.60
C ALA A 304 -17.96 26.41 -5.31
N SER A 305 -18.08 25.59 -4.25
CA SER A 305 -18.67 26.02 -2.98
C SER A 305 -17.73 26.92 -2.17
N THR A 306 -16.41 26.80 -2.37
CA THR A 306 -15.40 27.61 -1.67
C THR A 306 -15.36 29.07 -2.18
N GLN A 307 -15.72 29.33 -3.44
CA GLN A 307 -15.75 30.69 -4.02
C GLN A 307 -16.95 31.52 -3.53
N ILE A 308 -18.11 30.88 -3.25
CA ILE A 308 -19.31 31.57 -2.79
C ILE A 308 -19.18 32.11 -1.36
N ASN A 309 -18.39 31.44 -0.51
CA ASN A 309 -18.16 31.89 0.87
C ASN A 309 -17.13 33.01 1.03
N LEU A 310 -16.35 33.32 0.00
CA LEU A 310 -15.38 34.43 0.01
C LEU A 310 -15.97 35.74 -0.54
N GLU A 311 -17.15 35.70 -1.19
CA GLU A 311 -17.83 36.91 -1.69
C GLU A 311 -18.88 37.47 -0.70
N HIS A 312 -19.07 36.82 0.47
CA HIS A 312 -20.03 37.24 1.49
C HIS A 312 -19.42 37.47 2.87
N CYS A 313 -18.11 37.78 2.92
CA CYS A 313 -17.43 38.29 4.14
C CYS A 313 -16.87 39.70 3.92
#